data_752f34b97b43bbaefc1bbe574499a8cb
#
_entry.id   752f34b97b43bbaefc1bbe574499a8cb
#
_cell.length_a   1.000
_cell.length_b   1.000
_cell.length_c   1.000
_cell.angle_alpha   90.00
_cell.angle_beta   90.00
_cell.angle_gamma   90.00
#
_symmetry.space_group_name_H-M   'P 1'
#
loop_
_entity.id
_entity.type
_entity.pdbx_description
1 polymer ?
#
loop_
_entity_poly.entity_id
_entity_poly.type
_entity_poly.pdbx_seq_one_letter_code
_entity_poly.pdbx_strand_id
1 'polypeptide(L)'
;MSELSFMTFFTHGGCMAKVKTVFFCNNCGAESAKWMGKCPQCGEWNTLVEEVVKETKHSRTPTVRGVGKNTTKPVALPDIEMSAVSRIPTTYKEIDRVLGGGIVPGALMLLGGDPGIGKSTLLLQVSQTVADTVGTVLYASGEESQLQLKLRAERLHINSNRLHVIADTD
;
A
#
# COMPACT_ATOMS: atom_id res chain seq x y z
N MET A 1 -9.48 -8.98 20.48
CA MET A 1 -8.97 -7.95 19.54
C MET A 1 -8.06 -8.68 18.57
N SER A 2 -8.45 -8.76 17.31
CA SER A 2 -7.74 -9.51 16.26
C SER A 2 -6.56 -8.68 15.76
N GLU A 3 -5.36 -9.21 15.88
CA GLU A 3 -4.14 -8.61 15.36
C GLU A 3 -4.19 -8.53 13.82
N LEU A 4 -4.11 -7.32 13.28
CA LEU A 4 -3.98 -7.04 11.85
C LEU A 4 -2.55 -6.61 11.55
N SER A 5 -1.74 -7.52 11.00
CA SER A 5 -0.43 -7.15 10.45
C SER A 5 -0.57 -6.82 8.96
N PHE A 6 -0.18 -5.60 8.58
CA PHE A 6 -0.30 -5.09 7.21
C PHE A 6 1.06 -5.05 6.52
N MET A 7 1.15 -5.62 5.33
CA MET A 7 2.37 -5.62 4.51
C MET A 7 2.11 -4.88 3.20
N THR A 8 2.87 -3.81 2.95
CA THR A 8 2.76 -3.00 1.74
C THR A 8 4.05 -3.05 0.93
N PHE A 9 3.95 -3.38 -0.35
CA PHE A 9 5.06 -3.34 -1.29
C PHE A 9 5.09 -1.98 -2.01
N PHE A 10 6.18 -1.25 -1.86
CA PHE A 10 6.41 0.00 -2.59
C PHE A 10 7.48 -0.19 -3.66
N THR A 11 7.14 0.10 -4.92
CA THR A 11 8.13 0.29 -5.98
C THR A 11 8.45 1.78 -6.11
N HIS A 12 9.73 2.09 -6.13
CA HIS A 12 10.28 3.44 -6.01
C HIS A 12 9.87 4.39 -7.15
N GLY A 13 9.42 5.58 -6.77
CA GLY A 13 9.32 6.76 -7.61
C GLY A 13 9.19 7.98 -6.71
N GLY A 14 10.31 8.51 -6.20
CA GLY A 14 10.31 9.71 -5.36
C GLY A 14 9.97 10.97 -6.15
N CYS A 15 8.85 11.61 -5.85
CA CYS A 15 8.59 13.00 -6.20
C CYS A 15 7.98 13.68 -4.99
N MET A 16 8.67 14.69 -4.44
CA MET A 16 8.11 15.56 -3.41
C MET A 16 7.00 16.40 -4.04
N ALA A 17 5.75 15.98 -3.86
CA ALA A 17 4.59 16.74 -4.26
C ALA A 17 4.30 17.84 -3.23
N LYS A 18 4.15 19.09 -3.69
CA LYS A 18 3.59 20.17 -2.86
C LYS A 18 2.16 19.78 -2.46
N VAL A 19 1.92 19.68 -1.18
CA VAL A 19 0.60 19.42 -0.61
C VAL A 19 -0.17 20.74 -0.65
N LYS A 20 -1.35 20.74 -1.28
CA LYS A 20 -2.28 21.87 -1.28
C LYS A 20 -3.56 21.46 -0.57
N THR A 21 -3.90 22.19 0.45
CA THR A 21 -5.16 22.02 1.18
C THR A 21 -6.29 22.68 0.42
N VAL A 22 -7.37 21.97 0.22
CA VAL A 22 -8.61 22.46 -0.42
C VAL A 22 -9.80 22.08 0.47
N PHE A 23 -10.82 22.91 0.50
CA PHE A 23 -12.02 22.68 1.31
C PHE A 23 -13.21 22.35 0.40
N PHE A 24 -13.86 21.20 0.66
CA PHE A 24 -15.04 20.75 -0.07
C PHE A 24 -16.30 20.88 0.79
N CYS A 25 -17.39 21.35 0.17
CA CYS A 25 -18.68 21.40 0.82
C CYS A 25 -19.38 20.04 0.78
N ASN A 26 -19.68 19.43 1.93
CA ASN A 26 -20.38 18.14 2.01
C ASN A 26 -21.82 18.18 1.48
N ASN A 27 -22.43 19.37 1.36
CA ASN A 27 -23.80 19.49 0.91
C ASN A 27 -23.93 19.67 -0.61
N CYS A 28 -23.04 20.44 -1.25
CA CYS A 28 -23.15 20.75 -2.68
C CYS A 28 -21.90 20.41 -3.50
N GLY A 29 -20.82 19.90 -2.88
CA GLY A 29 -19.57 19.56 -3.55
C GLY A 29 -18.73 20.75 -4.00
N ALA A 30 -19.08 21.99 -3.62
CA ALA A 30 -18.32 23.18 -3.99
C ALA A 30 -16.93 23.19 -3.38
N GLU A 31 -15.93 23.55 -4.19
CA GLU A 31 -14.52 23.63 -3.82
C GLU A 31 -14.16 25.07 -3.43
N SER A 32 -13.38 25.21 -2.33
CA SER A 32 -12.87 26.50 -1.85
C SER A 32 -11.40 26.39 -1.44
N ALA A 33 -10.58 27.39 -1.78
CA ALA A 33 -9.18 27.45 -1.38
C ALA A 33 -8.96 27.85 0.09
N LYS A 34 -10.01 28.30 0.77
CA LYS A 34 -9.96 28.72 2.18
C LYS A 34 -11.20 28.22 2.91
N TRP A 35 -11.03 27.89 4.18
CA TRP A 35 -12.15 27.59 5.05
C TRP A 35 -13.00 28.86 5.27
N MET A 36 -14.29 28.71 5.08
CA MET A 36 -15.30 29.73 5.36
C MET A 36 -16.42 29.09 6.16
N GLY A 37 -16.89 29.74 7.21
CA GLY A 37 -17.97 29.21 8.05
C GLY A 37 -19.27 28.94 7.28
N LYS A 38 -19.46 29.55 6.10
CA LYS A 38 -20.63 29.41 5.24
C LYS A 38 -20.20 29.07 3.82
N CYS A 39 -20.80 28.07 3.21
CA CYS A 39 -20.51 27.72 1.81
C CYS A 39 -21.00 28.85 0.86
N PRO A 40 -20.15 29.36 -0.05
CA PRO A 40 -20.54 30.45 -0.95
C PRO A 40 -21.54 30.02 -2.02
N GLN A 41 -21.66 28.72 -2.29
CA GLN A 41 -22.52 28.21 -3.36
C GLN A 41 -23.87 27.76 -2.86
N CYS A 42 -23.97 26.98 -1.77
CA CYS A 42 -25.28 26.54 -1.24
C CYS A 42 -25.78 27.34 -0.02
N GLY A 43 -24.92 28.19 0.58
CA GLY A 43 -25.31 29.02 1.72
C GLY A 43 -25.40 28.29 3.06
N GLU A 44 -25.08 26.99 3.13
CA GLU A 44 -25.12 26.22 4.36
C GLU A 44 -23.89 26.48 5.25
N TRP A 45 -24.10 26.42 6.58
CA TRP A 45 -23.06 26.67 7.59
C TRP A 45 -22.34 25.37 7.97
N ASN A 46 -21.02 25.48 8.25
CA ASN A 46 -20.17 24.41 8.73
C ASN A 46 -20.15 23.14 7.84
N THR A 47 -20.31 23.31 6.53
CA THR A 47 -20.31 22.22 5.54
C THR A 47 -18.98 22.05 4.82
N LEU A 48 -18.01 22.94 5.04
CA LEU A 48 -16.69 22.89 4.41
C LEU A 48 -15.73 22.00 5.22
N VAL A 49 -15.29 20.89 4.62
CA VAL A 49 -14.35 19.95 5.18
C VAL A 49 -13.00 20.07 4.47
N GLU A 50 -11.93 20.03 5.24
CA GLU A 50 -10.56 20.08 4.75
C GLU A 50 -10.19 18.76 4.07
N GLU A 51 -9.70 18.84 2.83
CA GLU A 51 -9.18 17.70 2.11
C GLU A 51 -7.81 18.02 1.51
N VAL A 52 -6.86 17.12 1.70
CA VAL A 52 -5.49 17.27 1.25
C VAL A 52 -5.36 16.74 -0.17
N VAL A 53 -5.35 17.63 -1.16
CA VAL A 53 -5.16 17.28 -2.56
C VAL A 53 -3.67 17.30 -2.91
N LYS A 54 -3.12 16.16 -3.30
CA LYS A 54 -1.77 16.08 -3.86
C LYS A 54 -1.82 16.55 -5.32
N GLU A 55 -1.29 17.73 -5.61
CA GLU A 55 -1.15 18.18 -7.00
C GLU A 55 -0.15 17.29 -7.74
N THR A 56 -0.62 16.44 -8.62
CA THR A 56 0.21 15.85 -9.67
C THR A 56 0.37 16.88 -10.78
N LYS A 57 1.48 17.61 -10.77
CA LYS A 57 1.84 18.47 -11.91
C LYS A 57 2.01 17.59 -13.16
N HIS A 58 1.20 17.83 -14.16
CA HIS A 58 1.45 17.35 -15.51
C HIS A 58 2.78 17.95 -16.03
N SER A 59 3.88 17.29 -15.75
CA SER A 59 5.14 17.52 -16.43
C SER A 59 5.14 16.64 -17.68
N ARG A 60 5.16 17.31 -18.83
CA ARG A 60 5.41 16.68 -20.12
C ARG A 60 6.85 16.18 -20.15
N THR A 61 7.06 14.90 -19.94
CA THR A 61 8.31 14.20 -20.26
C THR A 61 8.02 12.73 -20.60
N PRO A 62 8.87 12.06 -21.40
CA PRO A 62 8.38 11.06 -22.34
C PRO A 62 8.11 9.71 -21.69
N THR A 63 7.01 9.14 -22.11
CA THR A 63 6.59 7.75 -22.11
C THR A 63 7.61 6.71 -21.62
N VAL A 64 7.45 6.25 -20.39
CA VAL A 64 7.73 4.87 -20.07
C VAL A 64 6.48 4.06 -20.44
N ARG A 65 6.63 3.24 -21.48
CA ARG A 65 5.62 2.28 -21.93
C ARG A 65 5.31 1.34 -20.77
N GLY A 66 4.03 1.20 -20.40
CA GLY A 66 3.57 0.03 -19.67
C GLY A 66 2.80 0.25 -18.37
N VAL A 67 1.96 1.28 -18.24
CA VAL A 67 0.77 1.20 -17.37
C VAL A 67 -0.42 1.69 -18.20
N GLY A 68 -1.26 0.76 -18.59
CA GLY A 68 -2.41 1.00 -19.42
C GLY A 68 -3.28 2.11 -18.83
N LYS A 69 -3.64 3.08 -19.66
CA LYS A 69 -4.75 3.98 -19.37
C LYS A 69 -5.93 3.10 -18.96
N ASN A 70 -6.38 3.21 -17.73
CA ASN A 70 -7.63 2.62 -17.30
C ASN A 70 -8.76 3.21 -18.15
N THR A 71 -9.03 2.56 -19.26
CA THR A 71 -10.23 2.84 -20.02
C THR A 71 -11.38 2.27 -19.20
N THR A 72 -12.18 3.14 -18.61
CA THR A 72 -13.37 2.79 -17.82
C THR A 72 -14.50 2.15 -18.65
N LYS A 73 -14.22 1.72 -19.88
CA LYS A 73 -15.18 1.00 -20.71
C LYS A 73 -15.24 -0.46 -20.31
N PRO A 74 -16.43 -1.02 -20.05
CA PRO A 74 -16.56 -2.44 -19.79
C PRO A 74 -16.08 -3.23 -21.02
N VAL A 75 -15.24 -4.25 -20.77
CA VAL A 75 -14.71 -5.17 -21.76
C VAL A 75 -15.27 -6.56 -21.46
N ALA A 76 -15.67 -7.32 -22.46
CA ALA A 76 -16.14 -8.67 -22.26
C ALA A 76 -14.99 -9.57 -21.76
N LEU A 77 -15.29 -10.49 -20.84
CA LEU A 77 -14.29 -11.35 -20.22
C LEU A 77 -13.41 -12.13 -21.23
N PRO A 78 -13.97 -12.67 -22.35
CA PRO A 78 -13.15 -13.35 -23.37
C PRO A 78 -12.18 -12.44 -24.12
N ASP A 79 -12.45 -11.13 -24.16
CA ASP A 79 -11.65 -10.14 -24.89
C ASP A 79 -10.52 -9.55 -24.03
N ILE A 80 -10.42 -9.99 -22.76
CA ILE A 80 -9.33 -9.59 -21.87
C ILE A 80 -8.10 -10.43 -22.19
N GLU A 81 -7.07 -9.79 -22.74
CA GLU A 81 -5.77 -10.44 -22.96
C GLU A 81 -5.14 -10.84 -21.61
N MET A 82 -4.99 -12.13 -21.39
CA MET A 82 -4.24 -12.66 -20.26
C MET A 82 -2.74 -12.54 -20.52
N SER A 83 -2.13 -11.46 -20.06
CA SER A 83 -0.67 -11.44 -19.88
C SER A 83 -0.32 -12.41 -18.76
N ALA A 84 0.73 -13.23 -18.97
CA ALA A 84 1.22 -14.13 -17.94
C ALA A 84 1.55 -13.34 -16.67
N VAL A 85 0.76 -13.49 -15.61
CA VAL A 85 0.99 -12.84 -14.33
C VAL A 85 2.21 -13.49 -13.69
N SER A 86 3.33 -12.77 -13.69
CA SER A 86 4.54 -13.22 -12.98
C SER A 86 4.24 -13.29 -11.49
N ARG A 87 4.37 -14.47 -10.90
CA ARG A 87 4.18 -14.70 -9.47
C ARG A 87 5.53 -14.72 -8.76
N ILE A 88 5.57 -14.19 -7.56
CA ILE A 88 6.75 -14.15 -6.71
C ILE A 88 6.66 -15.33 -5.74
N PRO A 89 7.52 -16.37 -5.88
CA PRO A 89 7.51 -17.49 -4.96
C PRO A 89 7.99 -17.04 -3.57
N THR A 90 7.33 -17.56 -2.53
CA THR A 90 7.66 -17.23 -1.13
C THR A 90 8.69 -18.17 -0.52
N THR A 91 9.11 -19.22 -1.23
CA THR A 91 9.89 -20.38 -0.75
C THR A 91 9.16 -21.30 0.22
N TYR A 92 7.98 -20.91 0.71
CA TYR A 92 7.11 -21.73 1.53
C TYR A 92 6.07 -22.42 0.65
N LYS A 93 6.26 -23.69 0.35
CA LYS A 93 5.43 -24.47 -0.59
C LYS A 93 3.93 -24.39 -0.26
N GLU A 94 3.57 -24.42 1.03
CA GLU A 94 2.17 -24.34 1.44
C GLU A 94 1.56 -22.95 1.19
N ILE A 95 2.32 -21.88 1.42
CA ILE A 95 1.88 -20.52 1.09
C ILE A 95 1.72 -20.40 -0.42
N ASP A 96 2.74 -20.82 -1.17
CA ASP A 96 2.69 -20.75 -2.64
C ASP A 96 1.52 -21.58 -3.19
N ARG A 97 1.24 -22.75 -2.61
CA ARG A 97 0.08 -23.58 -2.97
C ARG A 97 -1.24 -22.84 -2.75
N VAL A 98 -1.41 -22.20 -1.59
CA VAL A 98 -2.62 -21.42 -1.25
C VAL A 98 -2.77 -20.21 -2.15
N LEU A 99 -1.66 -19.55 -2.49
CA LEU A 99 -1.64 -18.38 -3.37
C LEU A 99 -1.66 -18.73 -4.87
N GLY A 100 -1.73 -20.01 -5.21
CA GLY A 100 -1.77 -20.47 -6.61
C GLY A 100 -0.43 -20.32 -7.33
N GLY A 101 0.70 -20.45 -6.62
CA GLY A 101 2.06 -20.43 -7.16
C GLY A 101 2.91 -19.23 -6.73
N GLY A 102 2.44 -18.42 -5.79
CA GLY A 102 3.18 -17.30 -5.24
C GLY A 102 2.40 -15.98 -5.22
N ILE A 103 3.03 -14.94 -4.72
CA ILE A 103 2.45 -13.60 -4.55
C ILE A 103 2.25 -12.95 -5.92
N VAL A 104 1.07 -12.43 -6.18
CA VAL A 104 0.75 -11.64 -7.37
C VAL A 104 1.10 -10.16 -7.09
N PRO A 105 1.93 -9.50 -7.92
CA PRO A 105 2.20 -8.07 -7.77
C PRO A 105 0.91 -7.24 -7.78
N GLY A 106 0.79 -6.32 -6.82
CA GLY A 106 -0.41 -5.49 -6.66
C GLY A 106 -1.57 -6.15 -5.92
N ALA A 107 -1.46 -7.43 -5.54
CA ALA A 107 -2.49 -8.09 -4.73
C ALA A 107 -2.44 -7.65 -3.27
N LEU A 108 -3.60 -7.48 -2.66
CA LEU A 108 -3.78 -7.34 -1.22
C LEU A 108 -4.09 -8.72 -0.62
N MET A 109 -3.31 -9.13 0.38
CA MET A 109 -3.50 -10.41 1.05
C MET A 109 -3.73 -10.17 2.54
N LEU A 110 -4.69 -10.90 3.11
CA LEU A 110 -4.98 -10.90 4.54
C LEU A 110 -4.56 -12.24 5.15
N LEU A 111 -3.66 -12.19 6.15
CA LEU A 111 -3.28 -13.35 6.95
C LEU A 111 -3.99 -13.29 8.30
N GLY A 112 -5.03 -14.09 8.46
CA GLY A 112 -5.81 -14.22 9.70
C GLY A 112 -5.37 -15.43 10.54
N GLY A 113 -5.68 -15.38 11.83
CA GLY A 113 -5.45 -16.49 12.79
C GLY A 113 -5.40 -16.01 14.23
N ASP A 114 -5.38 -16.96 15.17
CA ASP A 114 -5.36 -16.64 16.59
C ASP A 114 -4.09 -15.90 17.04
N PRO A 115 -4.14 -15.10 18.12
CA PRO A 115 -2.96 -14.48 18.71
C PRO A 115 -1.89 -15.54 19.04
N GLY A 116 -0.62 -15.22 18.78
CA GLY A 116 0.50 -16.11 19.11
C GLY A 116 0.76 -17.27 18.15
N ILE A 117 -0.08 -17.50 17.12
CA ILE A 117 0.08 -18.63 16.18
C ILE A 117 1.30 -18.47 15.22
N GLY A 118 1.94 -17.31 15.21
CA GLY A 118 3.14 -17.08 14.41
C GLY A 118 2.95 -16.24 13.14
N LYS A 119 1.80 -15.55 12.97
CA LYS A 119 1.54 -14.68 11.80
C LYS A 119 2.67 -13.70 11.50
N SER A 120 3.08 -12.90 12.50
CA SER A 120 4.15 -11.90 12.35
C SER A 120 5.51 -12.53 12.06
N THR A 121 5.78 -13.72 12.61
CA THR A 121 6.99 -14.50 12.31
C THR A 121 7.02 -14.92 10.85
N LEU A 122 5.92 -15.48 10.36
CA LEU A 122 5.77 -15.91 8.97
C LEU A 122 5.89 -14.73 8.01
N LEU A 123 5.20 -13.61 8.30
CA LEU A 123 5.29 -12.39 7.49
C LEU A 123 6.71 -11.85 7.41
N LEU A 124 7.45 -11.84 8.53
CA LEU A 124 8.83 -11.36 8.55
C LEU A 124 9.76 -12.25 7.69
N GLN A 125 9.58 -13.57 7.74
CA GLN A 125 10.32 -14.51 6.92
C GLN A 125 9.99 -14.38 5.42
N VAL A 126 8.70 -14.28 5.06
CA VAL A 126 8.27 -14.02 3.68
C VAL A 126 8.82 -12.68 3.19
N SER A 127 8.82 -11.66 4.05
CA SER A 127 9.37 -10.34 3.72
C SER A 127 10.84 -10.40 3.36
N GLN A 128 11.65 -11.20 4.08
CA GLN A 128 13.06 -11.43 3.71
C GLN A 128 13.17 -12.08 2.33
N THR A 129 12.41 -13.15 2.08
CA THR A 129 12.45 -13.84 0.78
C THR A 129 12.14 -12.88 -0.37
N VAL A 130 11.12 -12.05 -0.22
CA VAL A 130 10.76 -11.06 -1.25
C VAL A 130 11.82 -9.97 -1.36
N ALA A 131 12.37 -9.50 -0.23
CA ALA A 131 13.46 -8.53 -0.23
C ALA A 131 14.70 -9.04 -0.98
N ASP A 132 15.02 -10.32 -0.84
CA ASP A 132 16.19 -10.93 -1.45
C ASP A 132 16.00 -11.24 -2.94
N THR A 133 14.77 -11.56 -3.37
CA THR A 133 14.48 -12.01 -4.75
C THR A 133 13.96 -10.89 -5.65
N VAL A 134 13.16 -9.96 -5.12
CA VAL A 134 12.43 -8.97 -5.92
C VAL A 134 13.00 -7.56 -5.74
N GLY A 135 13.12 -7.09 -4.49
CA GLY A 135 13.56 -5.73 -4.21
C GLY A 135 13.20 -5.24 -2.82
N THR A 136 13.20 -3.93 -2.63
CA THR A 136 12.98 -3.32 -1.33
C THR A 136 11.59 -3.63 -0.78
N VAL A 137 11.54 -4.09 0.46
CA VAL A 137 10.32 -4.39 1.23
C VAL A 137 10.24 -3.46 2.42
N LEU A 138 9.05 -2.92 2.68
CA LEU A 138 8.74 -2.18 3.90
C LEU A 138 7.84 -3.03 4.80
N TYR A 139 8.34 -3.36 5.99
CA TYR A 139 7.58 -4.01 7.05
C TYR A 139 7.07 -2.96 8.04
N ALA A 140 5.76 -2.75 8.09
CA ALA A 140 5.12 -1.82 9.03
C ALA A 140 4.54 -2.59 10.21
N SER A 141 4.84 -2.15 11.44
CA SER A 141 4.30 -2.72 12.69
C SER A 141 3.62 -1.64 13.52
N GLY A 142 2.39 -1.91 13.95
CA GLY A 142 1.67 -1.11 14.94
C GLY A 142 1.74 -1.66 16.37
N GLU A 143 2.38 -2.82 16.59
CA GLU A 143 2.38 -3.50 17.88
C GLU A 143 3.77 -3.68 18.48
N GLU A 144 4.78 -3.86 17.63
CA GLU A 144 6.17 -4.12 18.06
C GLU A 144 7.08 -2.94 17.72
N SER A 145 7.92 -2.55 18.68
CA SER A 145 8.96 -1.57 18.46
C SER A 145 10.04 -2.09 17.49
N GLN A 146 10.78 -1.17 16.86
CA GLN A 146 11.90 -1.54 15.97
C GLN A 146 12.92 -2.46 16.65
N LEU A 147 13.19 -2.25 17.96
CA LEU A 147 14.11 -3.09 18.73
C LEU A 147 13.57 -4.51 18.88
N GLN A 148 12.29 -4.67 19.19
CA GLN A 148 11.66 -6.00 19.31
C GLN A 148 11.68 -6.73 17.97
N LEU A 149 11.39 -6.05 16.89
CA LEU A 149 11.48 -6.59 15.53
C LEU A 149 12.91 -6.99 15.18
N LYS A 150 13.91 -6.20 15.55
CA LYS A 150 15.33 -6.51 15.35
C LYS A 150 15.74 -7.79 16.09
N LEU A 151 15.40 -7.92 17.38
CA LEU A 151 15.67 -9.12 18.18
C LEU A 151 14.99 -10.37 17.60
N ARG A 152 13.77 -10.22 17.09
CA ARG A 152 13.05 -11.31 16.42
C ARG A 152 13.75 -11.69 15.11
N ALA A 153 14.14 -10.71 14.30
CA ALA A 153 14.85 -10.92 13.04
C ALA A 153 16.18 -11.66 13.26
N GLU A 154 16.95 -11.27 14.26
CA GLU A 154 18.20 -11.95 14.62
C GLU A 154 17.98 -13.43 14.99
N ARG A 155 16.96 -13.72 15.81
CA ARG A 155 16.60 -15.09 16.17
C ARG A 155 16.18 -15.93 14.97
N LEU A 156 15.58 -15.30 13.93
CA LEU A 156 15.14 -15.95 12.71
C LEU A 156 16.22 -15.92 11.60
N HIS A 157 17.42 -15.39 11.89
CA HIS A 157 18.52 -15.20 10.93
C HIS A 157 18.13 -14.34 9.72
N ILE A 158 17.27 -13.35 9.94
CA ILE A 158 16.80 -12.37 8.94
C ILE A 158 17.73 -11.16 8.97
N ASN A 159 18.41 -10.87 7.84
CA ASN A 159 19.42 -9.82 7.76
C ASN A 159 19.47 -9.09 6.41
N SER A 160 18.39 -9.09 5.64
CA SER A 160 18.36 -8.44 4.33
C SER A 160 18.45 -6.91 4.43
N ASN A 161 19.43 -6.32 3.74
CA ASN A 161 19.58 -4.85 3.67
C ASN A 161 18.44 -4.16 2.89
N ARG A 162 17.62 -4.92 2.18
CA ARG A 162 16.46 -4.43 1.44
C ARG A 162 15.15 -4.56 2.21
N LEU A 163 15.20 -5.12 3.43
CA LEU A 163 14.05 -5.17 4.33
C LEU A 163 14.10 -3.97 5.29
N HIS A 164 13.24 -3.00 5.07
CA HIS A 164 13.09 -1.81 5.90
C HIS A 164 11.93 -1.98 6.88
N VAL A 165 12.08 -1.45 8.07
CA VAL A 165 11.09 -1.56 9.14
C VAL A 165 10.63 -0.18 9.58
N ILE A 166 9.32 0.02 9.70
CA ILE A 166 8.70 1.15 10.36
C ILE A 166 7.84 0.63 11.52
N ALA A 167 8.00 1.21 12.70
CA ALA A 167 7.17 0.93 13.86
C ALA A 167 6.48 2.24 14.28
N ASP A 168 5.16 2.21 14.31
CA ASP A 168 4.30 3.30 14.76
C ASP A 168 3.39 2.71 15.83
N THR A 169 3.78 2.95 17.10
CA THR A 169 3.15 2.35 18.28
C THR A 169 2.46 3.42 19.13
N ASP A 170 1.83 4.43 18.49
CA ASP A 170 1.03 5.44 19.20
C ASP A 170 -0.21 4.86 19.89
#